data_8f7ac52887f7a9f6c716879241c98265
#
_entry.id   8f7ac52887f7a9f6c716879241c98265
#
_cell.length_a   1.000
_cell.length_b   1.000
_cell.length_c   1.000
_cell.angle_alpha   90.00
_cell.angle_beta   90.00
_cell.angle_gamma   90.00
#
_symmetry.space_group_name_H-M   'P 1'
#
loop_
_entity.id
_entity.type
_entity.pdbx_description
1 polymer ?
#
loop_
_entity_poly.entity_id
_entity_poly.type
_entity_poly.pdbx_seq_one_letter_code
_entity_poly.pdbx_strand_id
1 'polypeptide(L)'
;ESVTEGHPDKLCDQISDAIVDHFLQQDPFASVIAECAVSTAILFIAARFSSAAYVDFSNVARTVISQIGYDQKDFNSKTCSIITSLKELPIEDQRYFDERKLSEGEIEQIPVRNQVTLFGFACNQTSSFMPLPIWLAHKLSRKLTSVRIQRILPYLMPDGKTQVGVEYRNGKPHRIHSITVIASQFKPTHXXXXRLRDDISESVIGPAFQDEEIRPDKKTMIFINPDGPFIVGGPSVHSGLTGRKNAIDTYGEYSRHSGAALSGKDPSRIDRIGAYAARY
;
A
#
# COMPACT_ATOMS: atom_id res chain seq x y z
N GLU A 1 10.22 3.52 -5.40
CA GLU A 1 8.92 3.56 -6.08
C GLU A 1 7.77 3.59 -5.09
N SER A 2 6.57 3.98 -5.56
CA SER A 2 5.33 3.90 -4.80
C SER A 2 4.19 3.58 -5.76
N VAL A 3 3.05 3.16 -5.21
CA VAL A 3 1.87 2.83 -6.01
C VAL A 3 0.64 3.53 -5.43
N THR A 4 -0.37 3.72 -6.27
CA THR A 4 -1.65 4.26 -5.81
C THR A 4 -2.49 3.16 -5.14
N GLU A 5 -3.55 3.57 -4.47
CA GLU A 5 -4.48 2.66 -3.78
C GLU A 5 -5.13 1.64 -4.70
N GLY A 6 -5.20 1.94 -6.00
CA GLY A 6 -5.80 1.03 -6.98
C GLY A 6 -4.84 0.03 -7.61
N HIS A 7 -3.54 0.08 -7.29
CA HIS A 7 -2.62 -0.97 -7.73
C HIS A 7 -3.11 -2.31 -7.15
N PRO A 8 -3.17 -3.40 -7.95
CA PRO A 8 -3.76 -4.65 -7.45
C PRO A 8 -3.14 -5.21 -6.17
N ASP A 9 -1.83 -5.06 -5.97
CA ASP A 9 -1.21 -5.49 -4.70
C ASP A 9 -1.71 -4.61 -3.55
N LYS A 10 -1.82 -3.29 -3.75
CA LYS A 10 -2.31 -2.38 -2.71
C LYS A 10 -3.80 -2.54 -2.45
N LEU A 11 -4.57 -2.90 -3.46
CA LEU A 11 -5.96 -3.30 -3.28
C LEU A 11 -6.05 -4.50 -2.32
N CYS A 12 -5.21 -5.53 -2.54
CA CYS A 12 -5.17 -6.71 -1.66
C CYS A 12 -4.75 -6.33 -0.24
N ASP A 13 -3.73 -5.47 -0.08
CA ASP A 13 -3.31 -4.99 1.23
C ASP A 13 -4.46 -4.29 1.97
N GLN A 14 -5.17 -3.40 1.28
CA GLN A 14 -6.28 -2.64 1.88
C GLN A 14 -7.44 -3.54 2.28
N ILE A 15 -7.78 -4.53 1.46
CA ILE A 15 -8.85 -5.47 1.80
C ILE A 15 -8.44 -6.30 3.03
N SER A 16 -7.20 -6.79 3.05
CA SER A 16 -6.68 -7.57 4.17
C SER A 16 -6.70 -6.75 5.47
N ASP A 17 -6.27 -5.49 5.40
CA ASP A 17 -6.25 -4.59 6.56
C ASP A 17 -7.68 -4.26 7.01
N ALA A 18 -8.60 -4.00 6.07
CA ALA A 18 -10.00 -3.72 6.40
C ALA A 18 -10.65 -4.89 7.14
N ILE A 19 -10.33 -6.13 6.73
CA ILE A 19 -10.83 -7.32 7.43
C ILE A 19 -10.33 -7.31 8.89
N VAL A 20 -9.04 -7.07 9.10
CA VAL A 20 -8.46 -7.01 10.45
C VAL A 20 -9.14 -5.88 11.26
N ASP A 21 -9.33 -4.71 10.67
CA ASP A 21 -9.97 -3.57 11.33
C ASP A 21 -11.40 -3.92 11.77
N HIS A 22 -12.18 -4.60 10.92
CA HIS A 22 -13.55 -4.99 11.26
C HIS A 22 -13.59 -5.97 12.44
N PHE A 23 -12.61 -6.86 12.56
CA PHE A 23 -12.50 -7.72 13.73
C PHE A 23 -12.17 -6.90 14.98
N LEU A 24 -11.13 -6.05 14.90
CA LEU A 24 -10.64 -5.29 16.05
C LEU A 24 -11.66 -4.25 16.56
N GLN A 25 -12.52 -3.73 15.69
CA GLN A 25 -13.61 -2.82 16.09
C GLN A 25 -14.62 -3.51 17.01
N GLN A 26 -14.82 -4.81 16.83
CA GLN A 26 -15.81 -5.59 17.62
C GLN A 26 -15.14 -6.34 18.77
N ASP A 27 -13.89 -6.76 18.58
CA ASP A 27 -13.13 -7.57 19.55
C ASP A 27 -11.67 -7.08 19.55
N PRO A 28 -11.31 -6.19 20.49
CA PRO A 28 -9.94 -5.67 20.54
C PRO A 28 -8.85 -6.72 20.72
N PHE A 29 -9.21 -7.93 21.15
CA PHE A 29 -8.26 -9.02 21.35
C PHE A 29 -8.30 -10.07 20.25
N ALA A 30 -9.01 -9.79 19.17
CA ALA A 30 -9.08 -10.70 18.03
C ALA A 30 -7.67 -11.01 17.49
N SER A 31 -7.42 -12.30 17.27
CA SER A 31 -6.21 -12.75 16.59
C SER A 31 -6.57 -13.05 15.14
N VAL A 32 -6.00 -12.30 14.20
CA VAL A 32 -6.43 -12.36 12.79
C VAL A 32 -5.22 -12.30 11.86
N ILE A 33 -5.24 -13.16 10.86
CA ILE A 33 -4.37 -13.00 9.68
C ILE A 33 -5.25 -13.19 8.44
N ALA A 34 -5.18 -12.24 7.52
CA ALA A 34 -5.96 -12.25 6.28
C ALA A 34 -5.05 -11.96 5.10
N GLU A 35 -5.17 -12.73 4.05
CA GLU A 35 -4.39 -12.59 2.83
C GLU A 35 -5.33 -12.63 1.64
N CYS A 36 -5.05 -11.81 0.63
CA CYS A 36 -5.88 -11.69 -0.56
C CYS A 36 -5.06 -11.90 -1.82
N ALA A 37 -5.72 -12.41 -2.84
CA ALA A 37 -5.19 -12.49 -4.19
C ALA A 37 -6.28 -12.01 -5.15
N VAL A 38 -5.91 -11.18 -6.12
CA VAL A 38 -6.87 -10.67 -7.11
C VAL A 38 -6.33 -10.85 -8.52
N SER A 39 -7.19 -11.29 -9.43
CA SER A 39 -6.86 -11.36 -10.85
C SER A 39 -8.13 -11.31 -11.67
N THR A 40 -8.15 -10.44 -12.68
CA THR A 40 -9.29 -10.23 -13.56
C THR A 40 -10.54 -9.93 -12.72
N ALA A 41 -11.53 -10.83 -12.72
CA ALA A 41 -12.81 -10.63 -12.04
C ALA A 41 -12.92 -11.40 -10.72
N ILE A 42 -11.83 -12.02 -10.24
CA ILE A 42 -11.86 -12.90 -9.09
C ILE A 42 -11.00 -12.34 -7.96
N LEU A 43 -11.56 -12.28 -6.76
CA LEU A 43 -10.84 -11.99 -5.53
C LEU A 43 -10.91 -13.22 -4.63
N PHE A 44 -9.76 -13.72 -4.22
CA PHE A 44 -9.64 -14.81 -3.26
C PHE A 44 -9.20 -14.22 -1.91
N ILE A 45 -9.87 -14.62 -0.84
CA ILE A 45 -9.55 -14.20 0.54
C ILE A 45 -9.30 -15.44 1.38
N ALA A 46 -8.09 -15.53 1.95
CA ALA A 46 -7.77 -16.56 2.94
C ALA A 46 -7.63 -15.88 4.31
N ALA A 47 -8.30 -16.42 5.33
CA ALA A 47 -8.17 -15.84 6.66
C ALA A 47 -8.20 -16.92 7.75
N ARG A 48 -7.40 -16.70 8.79
CA ARG A 48 -7.44 -17.48 10.03
C ARG A 48 -7.66 -16.50 11.17
N PHE A 49 -8.60 -16.82 12.03
CA PHE A 49 -8.92 -15.90 13.11
C PHE A 49 -9.43 -16.63 14.35
N SER A 50 -9.23 -16.03 15.50
CA SER A 50 -9.82 -16.44 16.78
C SER A 50 -10.46 -15.17 17.36
N SER A 51 -11.80 -15.13 17.41
CA SER A 51 -12.53 -13.95 17.83
C SER A 51 -14.01 -14.29 18.01
N ALA A 52 -14.68 -13.57 18.91
CA ALA A 52 -16.13 -13.60 19.04
C ALA A 52 -16.84 -12.69 18.04
N ALA A 53 -16.08 -11.89 17.28
CA ALA A 53 -16.63 -10.94 16.32
C ALA A 53 -17.15 -11.64 15.05
N TYR A 54 -18.16 -11.05 14.44
CA TYR A 54 -18.66 -11.50 13.13
C TYR A 54 -18.25 -10.49 12.05
N VAL A 55 -17.61 -10.99 11.01
CA VAL A 55 -17.17 -10.14 9.88
C VAL A 55 -17.67 -10.76 8.56
N ASP A 56 -18.38 -9.95 7.79
CA ASP A 56 -18.79 -10.33 6.42
C ASP A 56 -17.64 -9.97 5.46
N PHE A 57 -16.77 -10.94 5.21
CA PHE A 57 -15.57 -10.77 4.38
C PHE A 57 -15.90 -10.24 2.98
N SER A 58 -16.99 -10.75 2.39
CA SER A 58 -17.37 -10.34 1.03
C SER A 58 -17.82 -8.88 1.02
N ASN A 59 -18.60 -8.47 2.01
CA ASN A 59 -19.07 -7.08 2.07
C ASN A 59 -17.94 -6.12 2.36
N VAL A 60 -17.01 -6.48 3.24
CA VAL A 60 -15.80 -5.67 3.51
C VAL A 60 -15.02 -5.46 2.21
N ALA A 61 -14.76 -6.54 1.47
CA ALA A 61 -14.00 -6.44 0.22
C ALA A 61 -14.73 -5.56 -0.81
N ARG A 62 -16.05 -5.75 -0.98
CA ARG A 62 -16.84 -4.94 -1.91
C ARG A 62 -16.80 -3.45 -1.55
N THR A 63 -16.84 -3.16 -0.25
CA THR A 63 -16.76 -1.78 0.24
C THR A 63 -15.40 -1.15 -0.14
N VAL A 64 -14.30 -1.85 0.11
CA VAL A 64 -12.96 -1.36 -0.24
C VAL A 64 -12.82 -1.14 -1.76
N ILE A 65 -13.26 -2.12 -2.57
CA ILE A 65 -13.21 -2.00 -4.05
C ILE A 65 -13.97 -0.76 -4.51
N SER A 66 -15.16 -0.53 -3.92
CA SER A 66 -16.00 0.63 -4.26
C SER A 66 -15.34 1.95 -3.84
N GLN A 67 -14.78 2.01 -2.63
CA GLN A 67 -14.11 3.21 -2.10
C GLN A 67 -12.90 3.60 -2.94
N ILE A 68 -12.13 2.62 -3.41
CA ILE A 68 -10.99 2.86 -4.31
C ILE A 68 -11.48 3.44 -5.66
N GLY A 69 -12.72 3.12 -6.04
CA GLY A 69 -13.32 3.66 -7.25
C GLY A 69 -13.26 2.73 -8.46
N TYR A 70 -13.14 1.42 -8.22
CA TYR A 70 -13.23 0.46 -9.32
C TYR A 70 -14.68 0.28 -9.74
N ASP A 71 -14.99 0.69 -10.97
CA ASP A 71 -16.31 0.52 -11.60
C ASP A 71 -16.13 0.13 -13.07
N GLN A 72 -15.23 -0.83 -13.30
CA GLN A 72 -14.91 -1.31 -14.65
C GLN A 72 -15.83 -2.48 -15.02
N LYS A 73 -16.04 -2.67 -16.31
CA LYS A 73 -16.86 -3.78 -16.81
C LYS A 73 -16.32 -5.12 -16.27
N ASP A 74 -15.00 -5.30 -16.29
CA ASP A 74 -14.36 -6.56 -15.98
C ASP A 74 -13.95 -6.67 -14.50
N PHE A 75 -14.01 -5.57 -13.75
CA PHE A 75 -13.72 -5.57 -12.31
C PHE A 75 -14.44 -4.41 -11.61
N ASN A 76 -15.37 -4.75 -10.75
CA ASN A 76 -16.07 -3.76 -9.90
C ASN A 76 -16.63 -4.45 -8.66
N SER A 77 -17.05 -3.64 -7.69
CA SER A 77 -17.53 -4.13 -6.39
C SER A 77 -18.81 -4.98 -6.46
N LYS A 78 -19.61 -4.82 -7.50
CA LYS A 78 -20.91 -5.52 -7.61
C LYS A 78 -20.78 -6.88 -8.25
N THR A 79 -19.91 -7.02 -9.26
CA THR A 79 -19.89 -8.22 -10.12
C THR A 79 -18.68 -9.11 -9.92
N CYS A 80 -17.60 -8.62 -9.25
CA CYS A 80 -16.44 -9.47 -9.03
C CYS A 80 -16.81 -10.69 -8.19
N SER A 81 -16.25 -11.85 -8.54
CA SER A 81 -16.42 -13.08 -7.79
C SER A 81 -15.51 -13.07 -6.57
N ILE A 82 -16.07 -13.32 -5.39
CA ILE A 82 -15.28 -13.38 -4.16
C ILE A 82 -15.32 -14.80 -3.62
N ILE A 83 -14.14 -15.39 -3.48
CA ILE A 83 -13.97 -16.75 -2.99
C ILE A 83 -13.25 -16.67 -1.64
N THR A 84 -13.79 -17.31 -0.62
CA THR A 84 -13.20 -17.26 0.72
C THR A 84 -12.75 -18.65 1.17
N SER A 85 -11.62 -18.69 1.87
CA SER A 85 -11.11 -19.87 2.58
C SER A 85 -10.84 -19.43 4.02
N LEU A 86 -11.77 -19.78 4.90
CA LEU A 86 -11.78 -19.25 6.26
C LEU A 86 -11.54 -20.36 7.27
N LYS A 87 -10.67 -20.10 8.25
CA LYS A 87 -10.43 -21.03 9.36
C LYS A 87 -10.61 -20.30 10.68
N GLU A 88 -11.69 -20.58 11.36
CA GLU A 88 -11.92 -20.13 12.72
C GLU A 88 -11.15 -21.03 13.69
N LEU A 89 -10.47 -20.43 14.64
CA LEU A 89 -9.69 -21.09 15.68
C LEU A 89 -10.41 -20.90 17.02
N PRO A 90 -10.24 -21.84 17.98
CA PRO A 90 -10.88 -21.67 19.28
C PRO A 90 -10.50 -20.35 19.96
N ILE A 91 -11.45 -19.77 20.68
CA ILE A 91 -11.23 -18.51 21.41
C ILE A 91 -10.14 -18.70 22.48
N GLU A 92 -10.00 -19.91 23.02
CA GLU A 92 -8.95 -20.24 23.99
C GLU A 92 -7.54 -20.08 23.41
N ASP A 93 -7.41 -20.01 22.10
CA ASP A 93 -6.13 -19.73 21.45
C ASP A 93 -5.77 -18.23 21.45
N GLN A 94 -6.72 -17.37 21.80
CA GLN A 94 -6.41 -15.96 22.03
C GLN A 94 -5.50 -15.84 23.26
N ARG A 95 -4.43 -15.07 23.11
CA ARG A 95 -3.50 -14.82 24.21
C ARG A 95 -3.65 -13.38 24.65
N TYR A 96 -4.22 -13.20 25.81
CA TYR A 96 -4.36 -11.89 26.42
C TYR A 96 -3.49 -11.82 27.68
N PHE A 97 -2.60 -10.85 27.71
CA PHE A 97 -1.76 -10.56 28.86
C PHE A 97 -1.96 -9.11 29.25
N ASP A 98 -2.41 -8.87 30.48
CA ASP A 98 -2.45 -7.53 31.04
C ASP A 98 -1.12 -7.31 31.78
N GLU A 99 -0.16 -6.70 31.12
CA GLU A 99 1.19 -6.52 31.63
C GLU A 99 1.22 -5.73 32.95
N ARG A 100 0.17 -4.95 33.21
CA ARG A 100 0.07 -4.19 34.47
C ARG A 100 -0.18 -5.11 35.68
N LYS A 101 -0.58 -6.35 35.42
CA LYS A 101 -0.87 -7.33 36.47
C LYS A 101 0.20 -8.42 36.57
N LEU A 102 1.22 -8.36 35.72
CA LEU A 102 2.27 -9.36 35.69
C LEU A 102 3.55 -8.80 36.29
N SER A 103 4.26 -9.63 37.03
CA SER A 103 5.64 -9.32 37.48
C SER A 103 6.61 -9.45 36.30
N GLU A 104 7.78 -8.85 36.43
CA GLU A 104 8.82 -8.93 35.39
C GLU A 104 9.17 -10.40 35.06
N GLY A 105 9.25 -11.25 36.09
CA GLY A 105 9.52 -12.67 35.88
C GLY A 105 8.44 -13.40 35.11
N GLU A 106 7.17 -13.04 35.30
CA GLU A 106 6.08 -13.64 34.53
C GLU A 106 6.09 -13.14 33.07
N ILE A 107 6.43 -11.86 32.86
CA ILE A 107 6.56 -11.32 31.50
C ILE A 107 7.66 -12.04 30.76
N GLU A 108 8.81 -12.30 31.40
CA GLU A 108 9.93 -13.02 30.78
C GLU A 108 9.58 -14.46 30.39
N GLN A 109 8.60 -15.06 31.05
CA GLN A 109 8.18 -16.44 30.76
C GLN A 109 7.14 -16.52 29.65
N ILE A 110 6.67 -15.40 29.08
CA ILE A 110 5.71 -15.43 27.98
C ILE A 110 6.41 -16.05 26.76
N PRO A 111 5.93 -17.21 26.26
CA PRO A 111 6.62 -17.88 25.15
C PRO A 111 6.43 -17.18 23.83
N VAL A 112 7.50 -17.10 23.04
CA VAL A 112 7.45 -16.57 21.67
C VAL A 112 7.20 -17.75 20.72
N ARG A 113 6.14 -17.64 19.92
CA ARG A 113 5.74 -18.73 19.01
C ARG A 113 6.34 -18.61 17.61
N ASN A 114 6.70 -17.40 17.21
CA ASN A 114 7.16 -17.13 15.85
C ASN A 114 8.48 -16.36 15.87
N GLN A 115 9.12 -16.32 14.73
CA GLN A 115 10.32 -15.50 14.53
C GLN A 115 10.21 -14.76 13.21
N VAL A 116 10.87 -13.60 13.13
CA VAL A 116 10.86 -12.77 11.94
C VAL A 116 12.18 -12.01 11.85
N THR A 117 12.62 -11.72 10.65
CA THR A 117 13.71 -10.79 10.39
C THR A 117 13.14 -9.48 9.89
N LEU A 118 13.44 -8.39 10.58
CA LEU A 118 12.95 -7.06 10.24
C LEU A 118 14.10 -6.06 10.25
N PHE A 119 13.92 -4.98 9.49
CA PHE A 119 14.91 -3.92 9.39
C PHE A 119 14.24 -2.58 9.70
N GLY A 120 14.76 -1.89 10.72
CA GLY A 120 14.45 -0.49 10.95
C GLY A 120 15.52 0.37 10.30
N PHE A 121 15.13 1.55 9.83
CA PHE A 121 16.06 2.47 9.18
C PHE A 121 15.60 3.91 9.37
N ALA A 122 16.55 4.80 9.63
CA ALA A 122 16.30 6.24 9.72
C ALA A 122 17.49 7.00 9.13
N CYS A 123 17.20 8.12 8.50
CA CYS A 123 18.23 9.01 7.95
C CYS A 123 17.74 10.44 7.99
N ASN A 124 18.65 11.39 7.81
CA ASN A 124 18.34 12.82 7.89
C ASN A 124 18.04 13.46 6.54
N GLN A 125 17.51 12.69 5.60
CA GLN A 125 17.21 13.20 4.26
C GLN A 125 15.86 13.91 4.20
N THR A 126 14.97 13.63 5.14
CA THR A 126 13.63 14.28 5.25
C THR A 126 13.32 14.54 6.72
N SER A 127 12.35 15.41 6.97
CA SER A 127 11.91 15.73 8.34
C SER A 127 11.30 14.52 9.07
N SER A 128 10.82 13.52 8.34
CA SER A 128 10.27 12.29 8.91
C SER A 128 11.32 11.18 9.00
N PHE A 129 12.59 11.50 8.80
CA PHE A 129 13.72 10.56 8.86
C PHE A 129 13.62 9.42 7.83
N MET A 130 12.95 9.70 6.72
CA MET A 130 12.78 8.74 5.62
C MET A 130 13.74 9.03 4.48
N PRO A 131 14.18 8.01 3.72
CA PRO A 131 14.97 8.25 2.52
C PRO A 131 14.19 9.11 1.49
N LEU A 132 14.88 10.06 0.90
CA LEU A 132 14.25 11.01 -0.02
C LEU A 132 13.54 10.33 -1.21
N PRO A 133 14.10 9.28 -1.86
CA PRO A 133 13.42 8.71 -3.02
C PRO A 133 12.03 8.15 -2.71
N ILE A 134 11.88 7.38 -1.62
CA ILE A 134 10.57 6.81 -1.27
C ILE A 134 9.61 7.91 -0.77
N TRP A 135 10.11 8.89 -0.04
CA TRP A 135 9.32 10.04 0.41
C TRP A 135 8.67 10.75 -0.79
N LEU A 136 9.48 11.07 -1.81
CA LEU A 136 9.00 11.75 -3.01
C LEU A 136 8.06 10.87 -3.84
N ALA A 137 8.37 9.57 -3.95
CA ALA A 137 7.50 8.64 -4.67
C ALA A 137 6.11 8.58 -4.00
N HIS A 138 6.06 8.55 -2.67
CA HIS A 138 4.79 8.60 -1.93
C HIS A 138 4.04 9.92 -2.15
N LYS A 139 4.74 11.05 -2.16
CA LYS A 139 4.11 12.35 -2.44
C LYS A 139 3.46 12.36 -3.82
N LEU A 140 4.17 11.84 -4.82
CA LEU A 140 3.66 11.74 -6.19
C LEU A 140 2.43 10.82 -6.26
N SER A 141 2.48 9.64 -5.65
CA SER A 141 1.36 8.69 -5.72
C SER A 141 0.13 9.23 -4.99
N ARG A 142 0.31 9.87 -3.83
CA ARG A 142 -0.79 10.52 -3.11
C ARG A 142 -1.38 11.68 -3.93
N LYS A 143 -0.53 12.46 -4.60
CA LYS A 143 -1.03 13.55 -5.44
C LYS A 143 -1.79 13.02 -6.65
N LEU A 144 -1.28 11.94 -7.26
CA LEU A 144 -1.97 11.28 -8.39
C LEU A 144 -3.37 10.80 -7.98
N THR A 145 -3.50 10.18 -6.82
CA THR A 145 -4.78 9.78 -6.23
C THR A 145 -5.68 11.01 -6.00
N SER A 146 -5.12 12.05 -5.40
CA SER A 146 -5.88 13.26 -5.04
C SER A 146 -6.51 13.93 -6.27
N VAL A 147 -5.75 14.11 -7.35
CA VAL A 147 -6.28 14.77 -8.56
C VAL A 147 -7.36 13.92 -9.23
N ARG A 148 -7.32 12.60 -9.10
CA ARG A 148 -8.36 11.71 -9.58
C ARG A 148 -9.64 11.86 -8.74
N ILE A 149 -9.51 11.72 -7.41
CA ILE A 149 -10.65 11.78 -6.48
C ILE A 149 -11.34 13.15 -6.54
N GLN A 150 -10.56 14.22 -6.60
CA GLN A 150 -11.08 15.60 -6.70
C GLN A 150 -11.58 15.94 -8.09
N ARG A 151 -11.48 15.00 -9.05
CA ARG A 151 -11.93 15.18 -10.44
C ARG A 151 -11.20 16.32 -11.17
N ILE A 152 -9.99 16.65 -10.74
CA ILE A 152 -9.13 17.59 -11.47
C ILE A 152 -8.70 16.93 -12.79
N LEU A 153 -8.33 15.65 -12.71
CA LEU A 153 -8.04 14.81 -13.88
C LEU A 153 -9.04 13.64 -13.90
N PRO A 154 -10.28 13.89 -14.34
CA PRO A 154 -11.37 12.90 -14.19
C PRO A 154 -11.22 11.66 -15.07
N TYR A 155 -10.32 11.69 -16.03
CA TYR A 155 -10.07 10.54 -16.92
C TYR A 155 -9.08 9.53 -16.31
N LEU A 156 -8.45 9.85 -15.17
CA LEU A 156 -7.56 8.90 -14.50
C LEU A 156 -8.36 7.81 -13.80
N MET A 157 -7.78 6.62 -13.79
CA MET A 157 -8.34 5.45 -13.11
C MET A 157 -7.49 5.11 -11.87
N PRO A 158 -7.95 4.19 -11.02
CA PRO A 158 -7.31 4.00 -9.70
C PRO A 158 -5.88 3.46 -9.72
N ASP A 159 -5.49 2.69 -10.75
CA ASP A 159 -4.17 2.04 -10.77
C ASP A 159 -3.10 3.00 -11.25
N GLY A 160 -1.99 3.04 -10.52
CA GLY A 160 -0.85 3.87 -10.91
C GLY A 160 0.39 3.56 -10.11
N LYS A 161 1.51 4.04 -10.63
CA LYS A 161 2.82 3.81 -10.03
C LYS A 161 3.70 5.04 -10.24
N THR A 162 4.51 5.36 -9.25
CA THR A 162 5.46 6.47 -9.32
C THR A 162 6.84 5.99 -8.91
N GLN A 163 7.86 6.59 -9.50
CA GLN A 163 9.26 6.27 -9.18
C GLN A 163 10.08 7.55 -9.26
N VAL A 164 10.99 7.73 -8.30
CA VAL A 164 11.90 8.88 -8.29
C VAL A 164 13.33 8.38 -8.17
N GLY A 165 14.16 8.75 -9.13
CA GLY A 165 15.60 8.55 -9.10
C GLY A 165 16.29 9.79 -8.55
N VAL A 166 17.10 9.62 -7.51
CA VAL A 166 17.83 10.71 -6.87
C VAL A 166 19.33 10.48 -7.08
N GLU A 167 20.02 11.50 -7.56
CA GLU A 167 21.48 11.51 -7.66
C GLU A 167 22.06 11.89 -6.29
N TYR A 168 23.04 11.12 -5.83
CA TYR A 168 23.73 11.35 -4.57
C TYR A 168 25.17 11.78 -4.83
N ARG A 169 25.67 12.73 -4.04
CA ARG A 169 27.09 13.14 -4.02
C ARG A 169 27.58 13.13 -2.59
N ASN A 170 28.68 12.42 -2.35
CA ASN A 170 29.26 12.28 -1.01
C ASN A 170 28.23 11.81 0.03
N GLY A 171 27.37 10.85 -0.38
CA GLY A 171 26.37 10.27 0.52
C GLY A 171 25.12 11.12 0.76
N LYS A 172 25.03 12.29 0.14
CA LYS A 172 23.88 13.21 0.34
C LYS A 172 23.08 13.35 -0.95
N PRO A 173 21.73 13.46 -0.85
CA PRO A 173 20.92 13.75 -2.03
C PRO A 173 21.38 15.05 -2.68
N HIS A 174 21.50 15.05 -3.99
CA HIS A 174 22.05 16.19 -4.73
C HIS A 174 21.04 16.78 -5.73
N ARG A 175 20.39 15.95 -6.53
CA ARG A 175 19.37 16.40 -7.48
C ARG A 175 18.43 15.26 -7.85
N ILE A 176 17.27 15.64 -8.40
CA ILE A 176 16.32 14.65 -8.95
C ILE A 176 16.81 14.24 -10.34
N HIS A 177 17.22 13.00 -10.47
CA HIS A 177 17.71 12.45 -11.74
C HIS A 177 16.55 12.13 -12.68
N SER A 178 15.53 11.43 -12.17
CA SER A 178 14.41 11.01 -13.00
C SER A 178 13.12 10.88 -12.20
N ILE A 179 12.00 11.08 -12.88
CA ILE A 179 10.65 10.87 -12.34
C ILE A 179 9.91 10.03 -13.37
N THR A 180 9.32 8.91 -12.92
CA THR A 180 8.44 8.10 -13.76
C THR A 180 7.06 8.07 -13.13
N VAL A 181 6.01 8.32 -13.93
CA VAL A 181 4.62 8.19 -13.52
C VAL A 181 3.92 7.27 -14.51
N ILE A 182 3.37 6.18 -14.00
CA ILE A 182 2.47 5.29 -14.75
C ILE A 182 1.07 5.57 -14.19
N ALA A 183 0.16 5.99 -15.05
CA ALA A 183 -1.19 6.35 -14.62
C ALA A 183 -2.20 5.68 -15.56
N SER A 184 -3.07 4.87 -14.99
CA SER A 184 -4.14 4.25 -15.76
C SER A 184 -5.22 5.27 -16.09
N GLN A 185 -5.87 5.10 -17.24
CA GLN A 185 -6.84 6.08 -17.74
C GLN A 185 -7.95 5.38 -18.54
N PHE A 186 -9.08 6.04 -18.62
CA PHE A 186 -10.12 5.63 -19.56
C PHE A 186 -9.57 5.72 -20.99
N LYS A 187 -10.15 4.96 -21.90
CA LYS A 187 -9.76 5.01 -23.31
C LYS A 187 -9.79 6.47 -23.80
N PRO A 188 -8.66 7.04 -24.19
CA PRO A 188 -8.64 8.45 -24.57
C PRO A 188 -9.37 8.70 -25.88
N THR A 189 -10.10 9.77 -25.96
CA THR A 189 -10.42 10.41 -27.24
C THR A 189 -9.13 11.06 -27.74
N HIS A 190 -8.95 11.12 -29.06
CA HIS A 190 -7.71 11.63 -29.72
C HIS A 190 -7.05 12.85 -29.09
N UNK A 191 -7.60 13.52 -28.54
CA UNK A 191 -7.13 14.71 -27.86
C UNK A 191 -6.58 14.48 -26.48
N UNK A 192 -6.85 13.48 -25.92
CA UNK A 192 -6.45 13.21 -24.58
C UNK A 192 -5.04 12.62 -24.51
N UNK A 193 -4.61 12.09 -25.42
CA UNK A 193 -3.33 11.51 -25.35
C UNK A 193 -2.19 12.50 -25.37
N UNK A 194 -2.29 13.44 -25.85
CA UNK A 194 -1.35 14.51 -25.84
C UNK A 194 -1.38 15.30 -24.58
N ARG A 195 -2.30 15.36 -24.03
CA ARG A 195 -2.56 16.19 -22.86
C ARG A 195 -2.06 15.58 -21.55
N LEU A 196 -2.07 14.27 -21.42
CA LEU A 196 -1.69 13.56 -20.17
C LEU A 196 -0.35 14.03 -19.62
N ARG A 197 0.64 14.22 -20.47
CA ARG A 197 1.98 14.61 -20.02
C ARG A 197 1.96 16.00 -19.33
N ASP A 198 1.28 16.96 -19.96
CA ASP A 198 1.18 18.30 -19.41
C ASP A 198 0.33 18.30 -18.14
N ASP A 199 -0.82 17.63 -18.18
CA ASP A 199 -1.72 17.51 -17.02
C ASP A 199 -1.01 16.92 -15.79
N ILE A 200 -0.28 15.82 -15.97
CA ILE A 200 0.48 15.18 -14.87
C ILE A 200 1.62 16.09 -14.41
N SER A 201 2.31 16.76 -15.33
CA SER A 201 3.40 17.68 -14.95
C SER A 201 2.88 18.84 -14.11
N GLU A 202 1.75 19.44 -14.52
CA GLU A 202 1.18 20.62 -13.85
C GLU A 202 0.43 20.28 -12.56
N SER A 203 -0.37 19.19 -12.59
CA SER A 203 -1.28 18.89 -11.48
C SER A 203 -0.70 17.90 -10.47
N VAL A 204 0.31 17.12 -10.85
CA VAL A 204 0.89 16.10 -9.96
C VAL A 204 2.34 16.42 -9.62
N ILE A 205 3.23 16.53 -10.64
CA ILE A 205 4.66 16.67 -10.38
C ILE A 205 4.97 18.03 -9.74
N GLY A 206 4.52 19.12 -10.35
CA GLY A 206 4.75 20.47 -9.81
C GLY A 206 4.37 20.59 -8.34
N PRO A 207 3.09 20.31 -8.00
CA PRO A 207 2.66 20.40 -6.60
C PRO A 207 3.35 19.43 -5.64
N ALA A 208 3.72 18.21 -6.10
CA ALA A 208 4.40 17.24 -5.22
C ALA A 208 5.77 17.74 -4.77
N PHE A 209 6.43 18.57 -5.56
CA PHE A 209 7.76 19.10 -5.25
C PHE A 209 7.75 20.54 -4.73
N GLN A 210 6.56 21.16 -4.59
CA GLN A 210 6.46 22.59 -4.27
C GLN A 210 7.21 22.97 -2.98
N ASP A 211 7.13 22.12 -1.96
CA ASP A 211 7.71 22.39 -0.64
C ASP A 211 9.02 21.63 -0.38
N GLU A 212 9.60 21.04 -1.44
CA GLU A 212 10.84 20.27 -1.29
C GLU A 212 12.07 21.15 -1.58
N GLU A 213 13.15 20.90 -0.83
CA GLU A 213 14.42 21.60 -1.06
C GLU A 213 15.04 21.21 -2.40
N ILE A 214 14.97 19.91 -2.74
CA ILE A 214 15.51 19.37 -3.98
C ILE A 214 14.36 19.14 -4.95
N ARG A 215 14.34 19.93 -6.02
CA ARG A 215 13.25 19.93 -7.01
C ARG A 215 13.77 19.47 -8.38
N PRO A 216 12.88 19.01 -9.25
CA PRO A 216 13.28 18.74 -10.64
C PRO A 216 13.88 19.95 -11.31
N ASP A 217 14.93 19.74 -12.09
CA ASP A 217 15.62 20.78 -12.85
C ASP A 217 15.55 20.48 -14.36
N LYS A 218 16.21 21.31 -15.17
CA LYS A 218 16.19 21.16 -16.64
C LYS A 218 16.82 19.85 -17.13
N LYS A 219 17.60 19.19 -16.28
CA LYS A 219 18.25 17.90 -16.60
C LYS A 219 17.47 16.71 -16.07
N THR A 220 16.38 16.93 -15.31
CA THR A 220 15.56 15.85 -14.78
C THR A 220 14.79 15.18 -15.91
N MET A 221 14.95 13.87 -16.05
CA MET A 221 14.21 13.10 -17.04
C MET A 221 12.81 12.76 -16.50
N ILE A 222 11.77 13.13 -17.25
CA ILE A 222 10.39 12.87 -16.84
C ILE A 222 9.75 11.91 -17.84
N PHE A 223 9.31 10.76 -17.33
CA PHE A 223 8.66 9.69 -18.10
C PHE A 223 7.21 9.54 -17.60
N ILE A 224 6.25 9.70 -18.49
CA ILE A 224 4.83 9.54 -18.18
C ILE A 224 4.28 8.54 -19.18
N ASN A 225 3.84 7.38 -18.70
CA ASN A 225 3.40 6.25 -19.53
C ASN A 225 4.35 6.02 -20.71
N PRO A 226 5.65 5.74 -20.47
CA PRO A 226 6.64 5.71 -21.57
C PRO A 226 6.36 4.64 -22.63
N ASP A 227 5.65 3.58 -22.27
CA ASP A 227 5.29 2.50 -23.19
C ASP A 227 3.96 2.76 -23.92
N GLY A 228 3.41 3.97 -23.79
CA GLY A 228 2.14 4.31 -24.40
C GLY A 228 0.98 4.33 -23.40
N PRO A 229 -0.23 4.58 -23.87
CA PRO A 229 -1.38 4.73 -22.97
C PRO A 229 -1.64 3.46 -22.15
N PHE A 230 -1.72 3.64 -20.81
CA PHE A 230 -2.08 2.57 -19.88
C PHE A 230 -3.60 2.62 -19.68
N ILE A 231 -4.31 1.86 -20.51
CA ILE A 231 -5.77 1.89 -20.57
C ILE A 231 -6.35 0.91 -19.55
N VAL A 232 -7.30 1.36 -18.75
CA VAL A 232 -8.02 0.60 -17.73
C VAL A 232 -7.15 0.31 -16.50
N GLY A 233 -6.11 -0.51 -16.60
CA GLY A 233 -5.28 -0.89 -15.45
C GLY A 233 -6.01 -1.81 -14.47
N GLY A 234 -5.40 -2.00 -13.29
CA GLY A 234 -6.00 -2.77 -12.21
C GLY A 234 -6.05 -4.27 -12.43
N PRO A 235 -6.89 -4.99 -11.66
CA PRO A 235 -6.95 -6.46 -11.72
C PRO A 235 -7.29 -7.03 -13.10
N SER A 236 -7.92 -6.24 -13.97
CA SER A 236 -8.21 -6.66 -15.35
C SER A 236 -6.95 -6.82 -16.19
N VAL A 237 -5.84 -6.18 -15.78
CA VAL A 237 -4.60 -6.15 -16.56
C VAL A 237 -3.49 -6.95 -15.88
N HIS A 238 -3.37 -6.84 -14.54
CA HIS A 238 -2.34 -7.57 -13.80
C HIS A 238 -2.85 -7.98 -12.41
N SER A 239 -2.36 -9.09 -11.91
CA SER A 239 -2.81 -9.65 -10.63
C SER A 239 -2.16 -8.96 -9.44
N GLY A 240 -2.78 -9.12 -8.27
CA GLY A 240 -2.28 -8.61 -7.00
C GLY A 240 -2.32 -9.63 -5.89
N LEU A 241 -1.47 -9.43 -4.90
CA LEU A 241 -1.36 -10.26 -3.70
C LEU A 241 -1.05 -9.37 -2.49
N THR A 242 -1.62 -9.71 -1.34
CA THR A 242 -1.25 -9.09 -0.07
C THR A 242 0.24 -9.29 0.19
N GLY A 243 0.94 -8.24 0.62
CA GLY A 243 2.32 -8.31 1.05
C GLY A 243 3.35 -8.24 -0.06
N ARG A 244 2.96 -7.88 -1.27
CA ARG A 244 3.93 -7.75 -2.38
C ARG A 244 4.53 -6.35 -2.51
N LYS A 245 4.17 -5.41 -1.62
CA LYS A 245 4.68 -4.04 -1.68
C LYS A 245 5.39 -3.66 -0.38
N ASN A 246 6.09 -4.63 0.24
CA ASN A 246 6.75 -4.46 1.55
C ASN A 246 7.83 -3.37 1.52
N ALA A 247 8.62 -3.26 0.45
CA ALA A 247 9.63 -2.21 0.34
C ALA A 247 8.97 -0.83 0.28
N ILE A 248 7.85 -0.72 -0.45
CA ILE A 248 7.07 0.53 -0.53
C ILE A 248 6.51 0.91 0.86
N ASP A 249 6.05 -0.09 1.61
CA ASP A 249 5.46 0.13 2.93
C ASP A 249 6.49 0.51 3.98
N THR A 250 7.79 0.30 3.72
CA THR A 250 8.87 0.59 4.65
C THR A 250 9.76 1.71 4.10
N TYR A 251 10.97 1.43 3.69
CA TYR A 251 11.98 2.48 3.39
C TYR A 251 12.37 2.54 1.91
N GLY A 252 11.61 1.86 1.04
CA GLY A 252 11.93 1.77 -0.38
C GLY A 252 13.16 0.91 -0.62
N GLU A 253 13.86 1.18 -1.70
CA GLU A 253 15.04 0.43 -2.11
C GLU A 253 16.33 0.95 -1.47
N TYR A 254 16.23 1.97 -0.62
CA TYR A 254 17.41 2.60 0.00
C TYR A 254 17.98 1.77 1.15
N SER A 255 17.13 1.05 1.87
CA SER A 255 17.57 0.21 2.98
C SER A 255 17.27 -1.27 2.70
N ARG A 256 17.79 -2.13 3.55
CA ARG A 256 17.43 -3.55 3.51
C ARG A 256 15.97 -3.73 3.93
N HIS A 257 15.33 -4.76 3.41
CA HIS A 257 13.99 -5.16 3.84
C HIS A 257 13.87 -6.68 3.81
N SER A 258 12.96 -7.20 4.60
CA SER A 258 12.65 -8.62 4.65
C SER A 258 11.42 -8.93 3.81
N GLY A 259 11.01 -10.18 3.77
CA GLY A 259 9.76 -10.59 3.15
C GLY A 259 8.55 -10.50 4.07
N ALA A 260 8.72 -9.98 5.29
CA ALA A 260 7.63 -9.90 6.26
C ALA A 260 6.56 -8.91 5.81
N ALA A 261 5.36 -9.41 5.52
CA ALA A 261 4.22 -8.57 5.16
C ALA A 261 3.60 -7.99 6.44
N LEU A 262 3.28 -6.70 6.40
CA LEU A 262 2.64 -6.00 7.53
C LEU A 262 1.13 -6.00 7.40
N SER A 263 0.61 -5.96 6.17
CA SER A 263 -0.83 -5.92 5.90
C SER A 263 -1.51 -7.24 6.26
N GLY A 264 -2.77 -7.16 6.71
CA GLY A 264 -3.60 -8.31 6.97
C GLY A 264 -3.30 -9.04 8.27
N LYS A 265 -2.57 -8.40 9.19
CA LYS A 265 -2.16 -8.99 10.46
C LYS A 265 -2.60 -8.11 11.63
N ASP A 266 -3.13 -8.73 12.68
CA ASP A 266 -3.48 -7.98 13.88
C ASP A 266 -2.22 -7.43 14.58
N PRO A 267 -2.35 -6.40 15.44
CA PRO A 267 -1.19 -5.75 16.03
C PRO A 267 -0.33 -6.62 16.95
N SER A 268 -0.82 -7.76 17.42
CA SER A 268 -0.03 -8.66 18.29
C SER A 268 0.99 -9.50 17.51
N ARG A 269 0.88 -9.54 16.18
CA ARG A 269 1.79 -10.34 15.35
C ARG A 269 3.21 -9.79 15.40
N ILE A 270 4.17 -10.73 15.52
CA ILE A 270 5.58 -10.36 15.65
C ILE A 270 6.06 -9.48 14.48
N ASP A 271 5.51 -9.68 13.28
CA ASP A 271 5.82 -8.82 12.12
C ASP A 271 5.48 -7.36 12.40
N ARG A 272 4.31 -7.10 13.01
CA ARG A 272 3.83 -5.75 13.29
C ARG A 272 4.61 -5.13 14.45
N ILE A 273 4.68 -5.85 15.58
CA ILE A 273 5.40 -5.39 16.78
C ILE A 273 6.88 -5.18 16.46
N GLY A 274 7.50 -6.14 15.78
CA GLY A 274 8.91 -6.08 15.44
C GLY A 274 9.24 -4.95 14.48
N ALA A 275 8.37 -4.66 13.50
CA ALA A 275 8.58 -3.53 12.61
C ALA A 275 8.53 -2.21 13.37
N TYR A 276 7.59 -2.07 14.31
CA TYR A 276 7.49 -0.89 15.17
C TYR A 276 8.75 -0.73 16.02
N ALA A 277 9.15 -1.81 16.71
CA ALA A 277 10.32 -1.78 17.58
C ALA A 277 11.62 -1.49 16.81
N ALA A 278 11.75 -2.06 15.61
CA ALA A 278 12.94 -1.83 14.78
C ALA A 278 13.01 -0.38 14.25
N ARG A 279 11.84 0.29 14.07
CA ARG A 279 11.78 1.68 13.64
C ARG A 279 12.07 2.64 14.80
N TYR A 280 11.58 2.32 16.02
CA TYR A 280 11.74 3.13 17.22
C TYR A 280 13.21 3.23 17.65
#